data_0a85a599e0b41cd5e1de5dc4dec5fbfb
#
_entry.id   0a85a599e0b41cd5e1de5dc4dec5fbfb
#
_cell.length_a   1.000
_cell.length_b   1.000
_cell.length_c   1.000
_cell.angle_alpha   90.00
_cell.angle_beta   90.00
_cell.angle_gamma   90.00
#
_symmetry.space_group_name_H-M   'P 1'
#
loop_
_entity.id
_entity.type
_entity.pdbx_description
1 polymer ?
#
loop_
_entity_poly.entity_id
_entity_poly.type
_entity_poly.pdbx_seq_one_letter_code
_entity_poly.pdbx_strand_id
1 'polypeptide(L)'
;MSKAAAVDYDYARTWAEHDPDPDTARQVMTWIEEGNTDELAAAFAGPLAFGTAGLRAAVGAGESRMNRAVVIRTTYGLISWLKQHVDTPVVAIGCDARHGSAQFQRDAAQVISAAGGKALVLPAQNPTPLTAFTVRSLKADAGIMVTASHNPPADNGYKVYLGGRIATGPAEGVQLVSPTDAEIAAAIAAAPHADDIPLSTENIADVDTR
;
A
#
# COMPACT_ATOMS: atom_id res chain seq x y z
N MET A 1 1.51 -32.41 -9.95
CA MET A 1 1.59 -32.04 -8.52
C MET A 1 2.79 -31.13 -8.36
N SER A 2 2.57 -29.82 -8.26
CA SER A 2 3.65 -28.87 -8.00
C SER A 2 4.20 -29.15 -6.61
N LYS A 3 5.54 -29.29 -6.53
CA LYS A 3 6.23 -29.41 -5.24
C LYS A 3 5.98 -28.11 -4.49
N ALA A 4 5.26 -28.13 -3.37
CA ALA A 4 5.15 -26.98 -2.48
C ALA A 4 6.58 -26.52 -2.18
N ALA A 5 6.87 -25.23 -2.42
CA ALA A 5 8.16 -24.67 -2.04
C ALA A 5 8.32 -24.89 -0.54
N ALA A 6 9.52 -25.32 -0.11
CA ALA A 6 9.80 -25.47 1.31
C ALA A 6 9.64 -24.09 1.99
N VAL A 7 8.88 -24.06 3.09
CA VAL A 7 8.69 -22.84 3.88
C VAL A 7 10.03 -22.41 4.47
N ASP A 8 10.41 -21.16 4.23
CA ASP A 8 11.57 -20.55 4.88
C ASP A 8 11.13 -19.96 6.23
N TYR A 9 11.34 -20.72 7.29
CA TYR A 9 10.98 -20.32 8.67
C TYR A 9 11.80 -19.14 9.17
N ASP A 10 13.04 -19.01 8.77
CA ASP A 10 13.91 -17.90 9.19
C ASP A 10 13.46 -16.61 8.51
N TYR A 11 13.09 -16.67 7.24
CA TYR A 11 12.48 -15.54 6.54
C TYR A 11 11.15 -15.10 7.17
N ALA A 12 10.25 -16.05 7.45
CA ALA A 12 8.97 -15.74 8.08
C ALA A 12 9.15 -15.11 9.48
N ARG A 13 10.12 -15.60 10.27
CA ARG A 13 10.48 -15.03 11.56
C ARG A 13 11.00 -13.61 11.44
N THR A 14 11.95 -13.38 10.54
CA THR A 14 12.49 -12.05 10.27
C THR A 14 11.40 -11.09 9.82
N TRP A 15 10.48 -11.53 8.95
CA TRP A 15 9.34 -10.72 8.54
C TRP A 15 8.48 -10.31 9.75
N ALA A 16 8.17 -11.25 10.65
CA ALA A 16 7.36 -10.97 11.85
C ALA A 16 8.07 -10.03 12.84
N GLU A 17 9.39 -10.11 12.95
CA GLU A 17 10.20 -9.22 13.78
C GLU A 17 10.16 -7.75 13.31
N HIS A 18 9.95 -7.55 11.99
CA HIS A 18 9.87 -6.24 11.34
C HIS A 18 8.43 -5.82 10.96
N ASP A 19 7.42 -6.55 11.45
CA ASP A 19 6.02 -6.19 11.20
C ASP A 19 5.55 -5.11 12.18
N PRO A 20 5.12 -3.92 11.72
CA PRO A 20 4.62 -2.85 12.59
C PRO A 20 3.28 -3.17 13.25
N ASP A 21 2.65 -4.29 12.90
CA ASP A 21 1.40 -4.74 13.51
C ASP A 21 1.62 -5.95 14.43
N PRO A 22 1.51 -5.77 15.76
CA PRO A 22 1.77 -6.84 16.71
C PRO A 22 0.82 -8.04 16.59
N ASP A 23 -0.36 -7.86 15.99
CA ASP A 23 -1.32 -8.96 15.85
C ASP A 23 -0.95 -9.87 14.68
N THR A 24 -0.55 -9.32 13.53
CA THR A 24 -0.05 -10.10 12.40
C THR A 24 1.32 -10.70 12.69
N ALA A 25 2.20 -9.99 13.37
CA ALA A 25 3.49 -10.53 13.85
C ALA A 25 3.29 -11.76 14.74
N ARG A 26 2.40 -11.65 15.73
CA ARG A 26 2.08 -12.76 16.64
C ARG A 26 1.47 -13.95 15.88
N GLN A 27 0.63 -13.69 14.90
CA GLN A 27 0.01 -14.73 14.08
C GLN A 27 1.07 -15.56 13.33
N VAL A 28 2.05 -14.92 12.70
CA VAL A 28 3.16 -15.61 12.04
C VAL A 28 3.97 -16.44 13.04
N MET A 29 4.31 -15.87 14.20
CA MET A 29 5.06 -16.60 15.23
C MET A 29 4.29 -17.84 15.72
N THR A 30 2.98 -17.72 15.92
CA THR A 30 2.12 -18.86 16.29
C THR A 30 2.17 -19.96 15.22
N TRP A 31 2.07 -19.63 13.94
CA TRP A 31 2.18 -20.62 12.86
C TRP A 31 3.54 -21.32 12.82
N ILE A 32 4.62 -20.60 13.15
CA ILE A 32 5.95 -21.17 13.26
C ILE A 32 6.03 -22.16 14.43
N GLU A 33 5.53 -21.77 15.62
CA GLU A 33 5.54 -22.59 16.82
C GLU A 33 4.69 -23.86 16.71
N GLU A 34 3.54 -23.75 16.04
CA GLU A 34 2.63 -24.87 15.79
C GLU A 34 3.04 -25.75 14.60
N GLY A 35 4.04 -25.36 13.83
CA GLY A 35 4.46 -26.03 12.60
C GLY A 35 3.38 -26.01 11.50
N ASN A 36 2.58 -24.93 11.43
CA ASN A 36 1.50 -24.75 10.45
C ASN A 36 2.08 -24.38 9.07
N THR A 37 2.63 -25.36 8.39
CA THR A 37 3.31 -25.20 7.10
C THR A 37 2.39 -24.71 5.99
N ASP A 38 1.11 -25.06 6.02
CA ASP A 38 0.15 -24.68 4.98
C ASP A 38 -0.13 -23.18 5.02
N GLU A 39 -0.39 -22.63 6.22
CA GLU A 39 -0.59 -21.19 6.39
C GLU A 39 0.67 -20.39 6.09
N LEU A 40 1.83 -20.86 6.55
CA LEU A 40 3.11 -20.22 6.26
C LEU A 40 3.40 -20.23 4.76
N ALA A 41 3.20 -21.35 4.07
CA ALA A 41 3.38 -21.42 2.63
C ALA A 41 2.46 -20.47 1.85
N ALA A 42 1.21 -20.32 2.31
CA ALA A 42 0.25 -19.39 1.71
C ALA A 42 0.57 -17.92 2.00
N ALA A 43 1.06 -17.61 3.21
CA ALA A 43 1.39 -16.26 3.65
C ALA A 43 2.72 -15.75 3.07
N PHE A 44 3.63 -16.66 2.69
CA PHE A 44 4.98 -16.37 2.19
C PHE A 44 5.24 -17.00 0.81
N ALA A 45 4.20 -17.08 -0.04
CA ALA A 45 4.33 -17.54 -1.42
C ALA A 45 5.09 -16.56 -2.33
N GLY A 46 5.50 -15.44 -1.79
CA GLY A 46 6.19 -14.32 -2.44
C GLY A 46 5.46 -13.00 -2.25
N PRO A 47 6.16 -11.85 -2.44
CA PRO A 47 5.57 -10.54 -2.29
C PRO A 47 4.43 -10.30 -3.29
N LEU A 48 3.44 -9.50 -2.87
CA LEU A 48 2.34 -9.12 -3.75
C LEU A 48 2.87 -8.37 -4.98
N ALA A 49 2.49 -8.85 -6.16
CA ALA A 49 2.85 -8.20 -7.41
C ALA A 49 2.12 -6.87 -7.56
N PHE A 50 2.88 -5.77 -7.71
CA PHE A 50 2.36 -4.47 -8.01
C PHE A 50 2.31 -4.28 -9.54
N GLY A 51 1.16 -3.87 -10.05
CA GLY A 51 0.97 -3.62 -11.47
C GLY A 51 -0.06 -2.51 -11.73
N THR A 52 -0.53 -2.38 -12.97
CA THR A 52 -1.50 -1.35 -13.38
C THR A 52 -2.80 -1.38 -12.56
N ALA A 53 -3.19 -2.55 -12.05
CA ALA A 53 -4.35 -2.70 -11.16
C ALA A 53 -4.04 -2.38 -9.68
N GLY A 54 -2.78 -2.05 -9.33
CA GLY A 54 -2.28 -1.92 -7.97
C GLY A 54 -2.07 -3.28 -7.30
N LEU A 55 -2.28 -3.36 -5.99
CA LEU A 55 -2.24 -4.59 -5.19
C LEU A 55 -3.65 -5.06 -4.84
N ARG A 56 -3.86 -6.37 -4.76
CA ARG A 56 -5.09 -6.97 -4.19
C ARG A 56 -4.79 -8.34 -3.61
N ALA A 57 -5.19 -8.56 -2.35
CA ALA A 57 -5.12 -9.87 -1.70
C ALA A 57 -6.06 -9.91 -0.49
N ALA A 58 -6.22 -11.11 0.09
CA ALA A 58 -6.85 -11.28 1.40
C ALA A 58 -6.08 -10.48 2.47
N VAL A 59 -6.82 -9.90 3.42
CA VAL A 59 -6.22 -9.24 4.58
C VAL A 59 -5.68 -10.29 5.54
N GLY A 60 -4.43 -10.14 5.98
CA GLY A 60 -3.82 -11.08 6.93
C GLY A 60 -2.30 -10.94 7.04
N ALA A 61 -1.70 -11.79 7.85
CA ALA A 61 -0.27 -11.81 8.10
C ALA A 61 0.53 -12.39 6.93
N GLY A 62 1.75 -11.89 6.72
CA GLY A 62 2.69 -12.34 5.70
C GLY A 62 2.72 -11.47 4.44
N GLU A 63 3.78 -11.60 3.67
CA GLU A 63 4.05 -10.74 2.51
C GLU A 63 3.13 -10.96 1.31
N SER A 64 2.47 -12.12 1.24
CA SER A 64 1.50 -12.47 0.17
C SER A 64 0.08 -11.98 0.47
N ARG A 65 -0.12 -11.23 1.55
CA ARG A 65 -1.43 -10.73 2.01
C ARG A 65 -1.41 -9.23 2.21
N MET A 66 -2.61 -8.61 2.21
CA MET A 66 -2.74 -7.19 2.53
C MET A 66 -2.65 -6.98 4.04
N ASN A 67 -1.69 -6.19 4.48
CA ASN A 67 -1.45 -5.80 5.86
C ASN A 67 -0.72 -4.46 5.93
N ARG A 68 -0.45 -3.97 7.15
CA ARG A 68 0.22 -2.70 7.38
C ARG A 68 1.64 -2.68 6.82
N ALA A 69 2.42 -3.76 7.00
CA ALA A 69 3.78 -3.85 6.49
C ALA A 69 3.81 -3.70 4.97
N VAL A 70 2.93 -4.40 4.25
CA VAL A 70 2.82 -4.31 2.79
C VAL A 70 2.40 -2.92 2.34
N VAL A 71 1.43 -2.28 3.00
CA VAL A 71 0.97 -0.92 2.65
C VAL A 71 2.05 0.12 2.90
N ILE A 72 2.75 0.06 4.02
CA ILE A 72 3.85 0.97 4.38
C ILE A 72 4.97 0.88 3.33
N ARG A 73 5.45 -0.33 3.01
CA ARG A 73 6.49 -0.56 2.01
C ARG A 73 6.06 -0.12 0.61
N THR A 74 4.82 -0.42 0.22
CA THR A 74 4.25 0.02 -1.07
C THR A 74 4.21 1.54 -1.17
N THR A 75 3.76 2.22 -0.11
CA THR A 75 3.69 3.68 -0.08
C THR A 75 5.08 4.30 -0.09
N TYR A 76 6.05 3.70 0.62
CA TYR A 76 7.44 4.15 0.57
C TYR A 76 8.03 4.04 -0.85
N GLY A 77 7.79 2.95 -1.56
CA GLY A 77 8.23 2.81 -2.96
C GLY A 77 7.57 3.85 -3.87
N LEU A 78 6.26 4.06 -3.72
CA LEU A 78 5.55 5.08 -4.49
C LEU A 78 6.09 6.50 -4.23
N ILE A 79 6.23 6.90 -2.97
CA ILE A 79 6.72 8.25 -2.65
C ILE A 79 8.19 8.45 -3.05
N SER A 80 9.00 7.39 -2.95
CA SER A 80 10.39 7.41 -3.41
C SER A 80 10.49 7.61 -4.93
N TRP A 81 9.63 6.97 -5.70
CA TRP A 81 9.52 7.19 -7.13
C TRP A 81 9.01 8.60 -7.46
N LEU A 82 7.96 9.08 -6.80
CA LEU A 82 7.43 10.45 -6.98
C LEU A 82 8.50 11.52 -6.73
N LYS A 83 9.33 11.35 -5.72
CA LYS A 83 10.41 12.30 -5.37
C LYS A 83 11.54 12.38 -6.39
N GLN A 84 11.65 11.44 -7.30
CA GLN A 84 12.58 11.56 -8.45
C GLN A 84 12.06 12.55 -9.49
N HIS A 85 10.77 12.91 -9.45
CA HIS A 85 10.11 13.79 -10.41
C HIS A 85 9.68 15.12 -9.78
N VAL A 86 9.38 15.14 -8.49
CA VAL A 86 8.82 16.29 -7.77
C VAL A 86 9.37 16.33 -6.34
N ASP A 87 9.99 17.43 -5.92
CA ASP A 87 10.63 17.54 -4.60
C ASP A 87 9.68 17.33 -3.43
N THR A 88 8.47 17.91 -3.50
CA THR A 88 7.44 17.82 -2.48
C THR A 88 6.13 17.30 -3.11
N PRO A 89 5.97 15.99 -3.27
CA PRO A 89 4.77 15.43 -3.87
C PRO A 89 3.52 15.66 -3.02
N VAL A 90 2.39 15.93 -3.68
CA VAL A 90 1.07 16.03 -3.07
C VAL A 90 0.27 14.79 -3.46
N VAL A 91 -0.23 14.05 -2.47
CA VAL A 91 -0.91 12.77 -2.69
C VAL A 91 -2.29 12.78 -2.04
N ALA A 92 -3.34 12.57 -2.83
CA ALA A 92 -4.71 12.39 -2.33
C ALA A 92 -4.94 10.93 -1.92
N ILE A 93 -5.54 10.68 -0.76
CA ILE A 93 -5.69 9.32 -0.22
C ILE A 93 -7.14 9.09 0.19
N GLY A 94 -7.80 8.16 -0.49
CA GLY A 94 -9.13 7.69 -0.14
C GLY A 94 -9.13 6.23 0.32
N CYS A 95 -10.19 5.83 1.01
CA CYS A 95 -10.41 4.43 1.36
C CYS A 95 -11.89 4.06 1.34
N ASP A 96 -12.19 2.80 1.04
CA ASP A 96 -13.53 2.24 1.14
C ASP A 96 -13.87 1.74 2.57
N ALA A 97 -14.98 1.02 2.72
CA ALA A 97 -15.46 0.52 4.01
C ALA A 97 -14.94 -0.89 4.36
N ARG A 98 -13.96 -1.43 3.64
CA ARG A 98 -13.43 -2.78 3.91
C ARG A 98 -12.62 -2.83 5.20
N HIS A 99 -12.46 -4.06 5.73
CA HIS A 99 -11.61 -4.30 6.89
C HIS A 99 -10.18 -3.79 6.63
N GLY A 100 -9.63 -3.04 7.60
CA GLY A 100 -8.29 -2.46 7.51
C GLY A 100 -8.18 -1.18 6.67
N SER A 101 -9.15 -0.84 5.81
CA SER A 101 -9.03 0.29 4.87
C SER A 101 -8.67 1.62 5.54
N ALA A 102 -9.32 1.96 6.64
CA ALA A 102 -9.03 3.21 7.37
C ALA A 102 -7.64 3.20 8.04
N GLN A 103 -7.15 2.03 8.48
CA GLN A 103 -5.78 1.92 9.01
C GLN A 103 -4.76 2.05 7.89
N PHE A 104 -4.95 1.35 6.78
CA PHE A 104 -4.06 1.42 5.61
C PHE A 104 -3.99 2.83 5.02
N GLN A 105 -5.12 3.58 5.02
CA GLN A 105 -5.15 4.98 4.64
C GLN A 105 -4.27 5.84 5.56
N ARG A 106 -4.36 5.65 6.88
CA ARG A 106 -3.52 6.35 7.86
C ARG A 106 -2.05 6.03 7.69
N ASP A 107 -1.71 4.74 7.54
CA ASP A 107 -0.32 4.31 7.35
C ASP A 107 0.28 4.95 6.07
N ALA A 108 -0.47 4.95 4.97
CA ALA A 108 -0.04 5.60 3.73
C ALA A 108 0.18 7.11 3.91
N ALA A 109 -0.74 7.80 4.59
CA ALA A 109 -0.62 9.23 4.86
C ALA A 109 0.63 9.56 5.69
N GLN A 110 0.91 8.75 6.71
CA GLN A 110 2.07 8.94 7.60
C GLN A 110 3.40 8.70 6.89
N VAL A 111 3.49 7.71 6.01
CA VAL A 111 4.69 7.47 5.18
C VAL A 111 4.95 8.64 4.25
N ILE A 112 3.92 9.15 3.57
CA ILE A 112 4.05 10.29 2.66
C ILE A 112 4.53 11.54 3.43
N SER A 113 3.92 11.80 4.58
CA SER A 113 4.30 12.93 5.44
C SER A 113 5.76 12.83 5.90
N ALA A 114 6.19 11.66 6.38
CA ALA A 114 7.55 11.45 6.85
C ALA A 114 8.60 11.60 5.72
N ALA A 115 8.23 11.25 4.49
CA ALA A 115 9.08 11.45 3.31
C ALA A 115 9.15 12.91 2.82
N GLY A 116 8.47 13.84 3.49
CA GLY A 116 8.42 15.27 3.12
C GLY A 116 7.38 15.60 2.04
N GLY A 117 6.51 14.66 1.70
CA GLY A 117 5.34 14.91 0.85
C GLY A 117 4.17 15.50 1.66
N LYS A 118 3.11 15.90 0.97
CA LYS A 118 1.85 16.34 1.55
C LYS A 118 0.76 15.29 1.29
N ALA A 119 0.17 14.75 2.35
CA ALA A 119 -0.96 13.83 2.27
C ALA A 119 -2.29 14.61 2.39
N LEU A 120 -3.17 14.45 1.41
CA LEU A 120 -4.54 14.99 1.40
C LEU A 120 -5.50 13.82 1.66
N VAL A 121 -6.00 13.70 2.89
CA VAL A 121 -6.79 12.55 3.33
C VAL A 121 -8.28 12.84 3.16
N LEU A 122 -8.94 12.02 2.35
CA LEU A 122 -10.39 12.05 2.21
C LEU A 122 -11.05 11.42 3.45
N PRO A 123 -12.29 11.80 3.80
CA PRO A 123 -13.06 11.08 4.80
C PRO A 123 -13.07 9.57 4.52
N ALA A 124 -13.15 8.74 5.53
CA ALA A 124 -13.24 7.30 5.37
C ALA A 124 -14.53 6.86 4.64
N GLN A 125 -14.50 5.66 4.07
CA GLN A 125 -15.66 5.01 3.42
C GLN A 125 -16.17 5.75 2.17
N ASN A 126 -15.25 6.28 1.37
CA ASN A 126 -15.56 6.96 0.13
C ASN A 126 -15.52 6.01 -1.09
N PRO A 127 -16.34 6.29 -2.13
CA PRO A 127 -16.27 5.54 -3.37
C PRO A 127 -15.00 5.90 -4.17
N THR A 128 -14.46 4.92 -4.86
CA THR A 128 -13.23 5.04 -5.69
C THR A 128 -13.20 6.27 -6.61
N PRO A 129 -14.28 6.65 -7.34
CA PRO A 129 -14.25 7.82 -8.21
C PRO A 129 -13.93 9.14 -7.51
N LEU A 130 -14.25 9.27 -6.22
CA LEU A 130 -13.97 10.49 -5.46
C LEU A 130 -12.46 10.71 -5.32
N THR A 131 -11.67 9.65 -5.12
CA THR A 131 -10.20 9.78 -5.05
C THR A 131 -9.63 10.27 -6.40
N ALA A 132 -10.04 9.69 -7.52
CA ALA A 132 -9.60 10.12 -8.85
C ALA A 132 -10.03 11.57 -9.16
N PHE A 133 -11.25 11.94 -8.78
CA PHE A 133 -11.74 13.32 -8.89
C PHE A 133 -10.90 14.29 -8.05
N THR A 134 -10.57 13.92 -6.81
CA THR A 134 -9.75 14.74 -5.91
C THR A 134 -8.34 14.96 -6.47
N VAL A 135 -7.73 13.96 -7.07
CA VAL A 135 -6.44 14.12 -7.77
C VAL A 135 -6.51 15.25 -8.79
N ARG A 136 -7.53 15.25 -9.63
CA ARG A 136 -7.71 16.30 -10.65
C ARG A 136 -8.07 17.66 -10.07
N SER A 137 -9.05 17.68 -9.16
CA SER A 137 -9.58 18.91 -8.56
C SER A 137 -8.53 19.68 -7.78
N LEU A 138 -7.71 18.99 -6.98
CA LEU A 138 -6.71 19.58 -6.12
C LEU A 138 -5.30 19.56 -6.74
N LYS A 139 -5.18 19.14 -8.01
CA LYS A 139 -3.90 19.04 -8.72
C LYS A 139 -2.86 18.22 -7.94
N ALA A 140 -3.31 17.17 -7.27
CA ALA A 140 -2.42 16.25 -6.58
C ALA A 140 -1.58 15.45 -7.59
N ASP A 141 -0.31 15.22 -7.27
CA ASP A 141 0.64 14.53 -8.15
C ASP A 141 0.33 13.04 -8.29
N ALA A 142 -0.27 12.47 -7.21
CA ALA A 142 -0.78 11.11 -7.22
C ALA A 142 -2.03 10.97 -6.36
N GLY A 143 -2.73 9.87 -6.53
CA GLY A 143 -3.81 9.42 -5.66
C GLY A 143 -3.64 7.97 -5.25
N ILE A 144 -3.97 7.68 -4.00
CA ILE A 144 -4.05 6.33 -3.47
C ILE A 144 -5.49 6.04 -3.12
N MET A 145 -6.02 4.93 -3.60
CA MET A 145 -7.32 4.42 -3.16
C MET A 145 -7.16 3.04 -2.54
N VAL A 146 -7.40 2.96 -1.24
CA VAL A 146 -7.39 1.70 -0.49
C VAL A 146 -8.72 0.98 -0.72
N THR A 147 -8.70 -0.04 -1.57
CA THR A 147 -9.89 -0.81 -1.98
C THR A 147 -9.50 -2.06 -2.75
N ALA A 148 -10.25 -3.13 -2.60
CA ALA A 148 -10.19 -4.29 -3.49
C ALA A 148 -11.32 -4.31 -4.54
N SER A 149 -12.02 -3.16 -4.75
CA SER A 149 -13.08 -3.03 -5.78
C SER A 149 -14.23 -4.03 -5.60
N HIS A 150 -14.32 -5.05 -6.45
CA HIS A 150 -15.36 -6.10 -6.44
C HIS A 150 -14.86 -7.46 -5.93
N ASN A 151 -13.64 -7.54 -5.40
CA ASN A 151 -13.13 -8.74 -4.75
C ASN A 151 -13.98 -9.12 -3.52
N PRO A 152 -13.88 -10.37 -3.02
CA PRO A 152 -14.55 -10.82 -1.79
C PRO A 152 -14.33 -9.86 -0.60
N PRO A 153 -15.23 -9.83 0.38
CA PRO A 153 -15.13 -8.92 1.53
C PRO A 153 -13.86 -9.07 2.37
N ALA A 154 -13.25 -10.24 2.38
CA ALA A 154 -12.00 -10.53 3.10
C ALA A 154 -10.77 -9.90 2.43
N ASP A 155 -10.88 -9.46 1.16
CA ASP A 155 -9.78 -8.85 0.44
C ASP A 155 -9.73 -7.34 0.69
N ASN A 156 -8.51 -6.79 0.57
CA ASN A 156 -8.27 -5.36 0.43
C ASN A 156 -7.23 -5.13 -0.68
N GLY A 157 -6.95 -3.87 -0.97
CA GLY A 157 -6.04 -3.53 -2.04
C GLY A 157 -5.60 -2.07 -2.01
N TYR A 158 -4.77 -1.71 -2.99
CA TYR A 158 -4.12 -0.42 -3.06
C TYR A 158 -4.01 -0.02 -4.54
N LYS A 159 -4.77 0.97 -4.97
CA LYS A 159 -4.75 1.50 -6.33
C LYS A 159 -4.03 2.84 -6.37
N VAL A 160 -3.31 3.10 -7.47
CA VAL A 160 -2.59 4.35 -7.69
C VAL A 160 -3.15 5.07 -8.91
N TYR A 161 -3.33 6.37 -8.78
CA TYR A 161 -3.69 7.33 -9.82
C TYR A 161 -2.57 8.35 -9.95
N LEU A 162 -2.30 8.84 -11.15
CA LEU A 162 -1.30 9.90 -11.38
C LEU A 162 -1.99 11.17 -11.85
N GLY A 163 -1.41 12.33 -11.51
CA GLY A 163 -1.97 13.63 -11.89
C GLY A 163 -0.97 14.76 -11.63
N GLY A 164 -1.49 15.97 -11.47
CA GLY A 164 -0.71 17.16 -11.12
C GLY A 164 0.49 17.41 -12.02
N ARG A 165 1.68 17.36 -11.44
CA ARG A 165 2.96 17.59 -12.14
C ARG A 165 3.51 16.31 -12.81
N ILE A 166 2.97 15.15 -12.47
CA ILE A 166 3.42 13.82 -12.98
C ILE A 166 2.68 13.46 -14.27
N ALA A 167 1.36 13.65 -14.29
CA ALA A 167 0.53 13.33 -15.45
C ALA A 167 -0.45 14.46 -15.72
N THR A 168 -0.44 14.99 -16.94
CA THR A 168 -1.22 16.16 -17.33
C THR A 168 -2.24 15.84 -18.44
N GLY A 169 -3.21 16.73 -18.64
CA GLY A 169 -4.21 16.59 -19.69
C GLY A 169 -5.12 15.38 -19.51
N PRO A 170 -5.37 14.59 -20.56
CA PRO A 170 -6.25 13.41 -20.49
C PRO A 170 -5.77 12.33 -19.51
N ALA A 171 -4.49 12.26 -19.21
CA ALA A 171 -3.91 11.30 -18.28
C ALA A 171 -4.06 11.69 -16.80
N GLU A 172 -4.47 12.92 -16.50
CA GLU A 172 -4.62 13.42 -15.14
C GLU A 172 -5.77 12.71 -14.41
N GLY A 173 -5.49 12.13 -13.26
CA GLY A 173 -6.46 11.37 -12.45
C GLY A 173 -6.79 9.98 -13.02
N VAL A 174 -6.03 9.49 -13.99
CA VAL A 174 -6.16 8.15 -14.53
C VAL A 174 -5.34 7.17 -13.70
N GLN A 175 -5.84 5.94 -13.57
CA GLN A 175 -5.10 4.85 -12.93
C GLN A 175 -3.79 4.62 -13.71
N LEU A 176 -2.74 4.33 -12.98
CA LEU A 176 -1.41 4.17 -13.52
C LEU A 176 -1.33 3.09 -14.62
N VAL A 177 -0.46 3.30 -15.59
CA VAL A 177 -0.26 2.43 -16.76
C VAL A 177 1.22 2.13 -16.95
N SER A 178 1.52 1.08 -17.72
CA SER A 178 2.89 0.73 -18.09
C SER A 178 3.54 1.86 -18.95
N PRO A 179 4.85 2.14 -18.77
CA PRO A 179 5.85 1.39 -17.97
C PRO A 179 5.95 1.83 -16.49
N THR A 180 5.24 2.86 -16.06
CA THR A 180 5.34 3.45 -14.72
C THR A 180 5.02 2.46 -13.59
N ASP A 181 4.15 1.49 -13.83
CA ASP A 181 3.87 0.42 -12.89
C ASP A 181 5.12 -0.42 -12.55
N ALA A 182 5.94 -0.72 -13.55
CA ALA A 182 7.18 -1.47 -13.36
C ALA A 182 8.24 -0.66 -12.60
N GLU A 183 8.33 0.64 -12.85
CA GLU A 183 9.25 1.54 -12.15
C GLU A 183 8.89 1.64 -10.65
N ILE A 184 7.61 1.81 -10.35
CA ILE A 184 7.11 1.85 -8.97
C ILE A 184 7.28 0.47 -8.30
N ALA A 185 7.01 -0.63 -9.02
CA ALA A 185 7.23 -1.98 -8.50
C ALA A 185 8.71 -2.21 -8.12
N ALA A 186 9.66 -1.73 -8.92
CA ALA A 186 11.07 -1.78 -8.60
C ALA A 186 11.43 -0.97 -7.34
N ALA A 187 10.83 0.22 -7.17
CA ALA A 187 11.01 1.04 -5.99
C ALA A 187 10.41 0.38 -4.72
N ILE A 188 9.27 -0.30 -4.85
CA ILE A 188 8.65 -1.08 -3.76
C ILE A 188 9.56 -2.27 -3.35
N ALA A 189 10.11 -2.98 -4.33
CA ALA A 189 11.01 -4.10 -4.07
C ALA A 189 12.29 -3.66 -3.33
N ALA A 190 12.77 -2.45 -3.58
CA ALA A 190 13.92 -1.85 -2.91
C ALA A 190 13.61 -1.20 -1.55
N ALA A 191 12.34 -1.20 -1.12
CA ALA A 191 11.95 -0.60 0.17
C ALA A 191 12.56 -1.39 1.35
N PRO A 192 13.00 -0.71 2.43
CA PRO A 192 13.49 -1.35 3.64
C PRO A 192 12.38 -2.13 4.36
N HIS A 193 12.67 -2.73 5.50
CA HIS A 193 11.66 -3.32 6.37
C HIS A 193 10.65 -2.25 6.81
N ALA A 194 9.42 -2.68 7.09
CA ALA A 194 8.31 -1.75 7.31
C ALA A 194 8.48 -0.89 8.58
N ASP A 195 9.08 -1.44 9.61
CA ASP A 195 9.38 -0.75 10.88
C ASP A 195 10.57 0.22 10.77
N ASP A 196 11.44 0.05 9.77
CA ASP A 196 12.51 1.01 9.45
C ASP A 196 12.01 2.24 8.68
N ILE A 197 10.76 2.21 8.17
CA ILE A 197 10.18 3.32 7.41
C ILE A 197 9.58 4.34 8.38
N PRO A 198 10.08 5.59 8.38
CA PRO A 198 9.58 6.64 9.26
C PRO A 198 8.10 6.95 9.01
N LEU A 199 7.37 7.27 10.08
CA LEU A 199 5.99 7.73 10.05
C LEU A 199 5.89 9.12 10.68
N SER A 200 5.11 10.04 10.08
CA SER A 200 4.88 11.39 10.59
C SER A 200 3.45 11.85 10.32
N THR A 201 2.94 12.75 11.13
CA THR A 201 1.62 13.39 10.95
C THR A 201 1.69 14.87 10.59
N GLU A 202 2.88 15.44 10.41
CA GLU A 202 3.08 16.89 10.27
C GLU A 202 2.48 17.48 8.99
N ASN A 203 2.54 16.75 7.87
CA ASN A 203 2.11 17.20 6.55
C ASN A 203 0.84 16.49 6.07
N ILE A 204 -0.06 16.15 7.00
CA ILE A 204 -1.36 15.54 6.70
C ILE A 204 -2.44 16.62 6.80
N ALA A 205 -3.30 16.69 5.79
CA ALA A 205 -4.45 17.59 5.77
C ALA A 205 -5.72 16.83 5.34
N ASP A 206 -6.81 17.06 6.05
CA ASP A 206 -8.11 16.54 5.67
C ASP A 206 -8.69 17.30 4.47
N VAL A 207 -9.32 16.55 3.56
CA VAL A 207 -10.03 17.13 2.41
C VAL A 207 -11.50 17.35 2.79
N ASP A 208 -11.97 18.60 2.67
CA ASP A 208 -13.40 18.91 2.77
C ASP A 208 -14.09 18.46 1.47
N THR A 209 -15.04 17.55 1.60
CA THR A 209 -15.82 17.00 0.48
C THR A 209 -17.24 17.56 0.39
N ARG A 210 -17.55 18.61 1.15
CA ARG A 210 -18.83 19.31 1.13
C ARG A 210 -18.88 20.40 0.08
#